data_3a37a0ee7838c16348da173d0b98adb2
#
_entry.id   3a37a0ee7838c16348da173d0b98adb2
#
_cell.length_a   1.000
_cell.length_b   1.000
_cell.length_c   1.000
_cell.angle_alpha   90.00
_cell.angle_beta   90.00
_cell.angle_gamma   90.00
#
_symmetry.space_group_name_H-M   'P 1'
#
loop_
_entity.id
_entity.type
_entity.pdbx_description
1 polymer ?
#
loop_
_entity_poly.entity_id
_entity_poly.type
_entity_poly.pdbx_seq_one_letter_code
_entity_poly.pdbx_strand_id
1 'polypeptide(L)'
;MFNQQLVNLRIDFAFKQLFGTNGSEDILIAFLNAMLQESLESPIASLQLEDPHLHREHANDKLSILDISATLDTGTKVNVEIQLNNNHDMMKRSLYYWGKLYTSQLQKGMPYSALRKTITINLLNFIMFLDHKEFHTKGTLWNTQQQKLLSDDIEIHIVEIPKLTEQWHEEKVNPWKDPFARWLLLLSANEDEHLTKLLEDIAMNQDPILQKAINKWERMSQDSSFRQAYDAREKVLMDEAAKFAHAETEGMKRGMEKGLEKGIEQGIEQGIEQGIEQGRKEGVQQGKIQMIKSMYDLGIPLETIAKASKLSVHDVERILENK
;
A
#
# COMPACT_ATOMS: atom_id res chain seq x y z
N MET A 1 8.26 2.70 41.13
CA MET A 1 7.16 2.39 40.23
C MET A 1 7.79 1.67 39.07
N PHE A 2 7.48 0.40 38.84
CA PHE A 2 7.96 -0.35 37.70
C PHE A 2 7.24 0.21 36.46
N ASN A 3 7.97 0.92 35.63
CA ASN A 3 7.47 1.44 34.36
C ASN A 3 7.38 0.25 33.39
N GLN A 4 6.35 -0.61 33.55
CA GLN A 4 6.07 -1.65 32.58
C GLN A 4 5.58 -0.97 31.32
N GLN A 5 6.32 -1.13 30.25
CA GLN A 5 6.00 -0.56 28.95
C GLN A 5 4.65 -1.07 28.45
N LEU A 6 3.76 -0.15 28.05
CA LEU A 6 2.46 -0.47 27.46
C LEU A 6 2.66 -1.30 26.18
N VAL A 7 1.79 -2.30 25.96
CA VAL A 7 1.83 -3.11 24.73
C VAL A 7 1.40 -2.27 23.54
N ASN A 8 1.94 -2.59 22.35
CA ASN A 8 1.57 -1.92 21.11
C ASN A 8 0.19 -2.40 20.63
N LEU A 9 -0.79 -1.48 20.61
CA LEU A 9 -2.16 -1.76 20.20
C LEU A 9 -2.30 -2.01 18.69
N ARG A 10 -1.28 -1.75 17.88
CA ARG A 10 -1.27 -2.07 16.45
C ARG A 10 -0.96 -3.54 16.18
N ILE A 11 -0.54 -4.31 17.19
CA ILE A 11 -0.44 -5.76 17.10
C ILE A 11 -1.85 -6.35 17.24
N ASP A 12 -2.25 -7.15 16.25
CA ASP A 12 -3.59 -7.73 16.13
C ASP A 12 -4.09 -8.39 17.43
N PHE A 13 -3.20 -9.09 18.14
CA PHE A 13 -3.50 -9.73 19.42
C PHE A 13 -3.92 -8.72 20.50
N ALA A 14 -3.18 -7.60 20.64
CA ALA A 14 -3.50 -6.54 21.59
C ALA A 14 -4.75 -5.77 21.16
N PHE A 15 -4.91 -5.49 19.88
CA PHE A 15 -6.09 -4.83 19.32
C PHE A 15 -7.36 -5.64 19.61
N LYS A 16 -7.36 -6.94 19.30
CA LYS A 16 -8.47 -7.85 19.61
C LYS A 16 -8.81 -7.89 21.08
N GLN A 17 -7.80 -7.90 21.95
CA GLN A 17 -8.01 -7.92 23.40
C GLN A 17 -8.67 -6.65 23.89
N LEU A 18 -8.31 -5.49 23.33
CA LEU A 18 -8.89 -4.19 23.75
C LEU A 18 -10.33 -4.03 23.22
N PHE A 19 -10.55 -4.27 21.92
CA PHE A 19 -11.79 -3.91 21.25
C PHE A 19 -12.73 -5.10 20.98
N GLY A 20 -12.21 -6.30 20.79
CA GLY A 20 -12.93 -7.48 20.26
C GLY A 20 -13.29 -8.55 21.30
N THR A 21 -13.21 -8.27 22.59
CA THR A 21 -13.56 -9.22 23.64
C THR A 21 -14.89 -8.89 24.30
N ASN A 22 -15.61 -9.90 24.76
CA ASN A 22 -16.84 -9.72 25.53
C ASN A 22 -16.59 -8.78 26.73
N GLY A 23 -17.49 -7.81 26.94
CA GLY A 23 -17.36 -6.74 27.94
C GLY A 23 -16.58 -5.51 27.46
N SER A 24 -16.20 -5.47 26.17
CA SER A 24 -15.60 -4.29 25.52
C SER A 24 -16.51 -3.69 24.44
N GLU A 25 -17.75 -4.10 24.37
CA GLU A 25 -18.69 -3.64 23.35
C GLU A 25 -18.84 -2.13 23.35
N ASP A 26 -18.87 -1.51 24.52
CA ASP A 26 -18.95 -0.05 24.65
C ASP A 26 -17.67 0.67 24.16
N ILE A 27 -16.48 0.08 24.35
CA ILE A 27 -15.23 0.59 23.80
C ILE A 27 -15.26 0.51 22.27
N LEU A 28 -15.68 -0.63 21.70
CA LEU A 28 -15.80 -0.79 20.26
C LEU A 28 -16.88 0.14 19.68
N ILE A 29 -18.03 0.30 20.35
CA ILE A 29 -19.07 1.24 19.94
C ILE A 29 -18.54 2.67 19.88
N ALA A 30 -17.80 3.13 20.88
CA ALA A 30 -17.24 4.48 20.91
C ALA A 30 -16.22 4.68 19.76
N PHE A 31 -15.35 3.69 19.53
CA PHE A 31 -14.40 3.69 18.42
C PHE A 31 -15.11 3.74 17.06
N LEU A 32 -16.12 2.87 16.84
CA LEU A 32 -16.86 2.82 15.58
C LEU A 32 -17.71 4.06 15.36
N ASN A 33 -18.34 4.62 16.41
CA ASN A 33 -19.08 5.88 16.30
C ASN A 33 -18.18 7.04 15.88
N ALA A 34 -16.95 7.08 16.38
CA ALA A 34 -15.99 8.10 15.97
C ALA A 34 -15.57 7.92 14.50
N MET A 35 -15.40 6.68 14.04
CA MET A 35 -14.97 6.37 12.67
C MET A 35 -16.07 6.50 11.63
N LEU A 36 -17.29 6.11 11.97
CA LEU A 36 -18.40 5.93 11.02
C LEU A 36 -19.45 7.05 11.11
N GLN A 37 -19.12 8.18 11.74
CA GLN A 37 -20.04 9.30 11.92
C GLN A 37 -20.69 9.77 10.61
N GLU A 38 -19.95 9.75 9.51
CA GLU A 38 -20.45 10.16 8.19
C GLU A 38 -21.05 8.99 7.36
N SER A 39 -20.99 7.78 7.88
CA SER A 39 -21.37 6.55 7.18
C SER A 39 -22.68 5.94 7.67
N LEU A 40 -23.13 6.38 8.85
CA LEU A 40 -24.33 5.89 9.52
C LEU A 40 -25.33 7.04 9.71
N GLU A 41 -26.61 6.73 9.56
CA GLU A 41 -27.69 7.70 9.78
C GLU A 41 -27.87 8.12 11.25
N SER A 42 -27.49 7.24 12.16
CA SER A 42 -27.54 7.46 13.61
C SER A 42 -26.37 6.78 14.32
N PRO A 43 -25.96 7.26 15.49
CA PRO A 43 -24.95 6.59 16.29
C PRO A 43 -25.34 5.16 16.65
N ILE A 44 -24.34 4.27 16.68
CA ILE A 44 -24.49 2.88 17.10
C ILE A 44 -24.91 2.87 18.59
N ALA A 45 -26.09 2.28 18.88
CA ALA A 45 -26.56 2.14 20.25
C ALA A 45 -26.11 0.81 20.87
N SER A 46 -26.03 -0.25 20.06
CA SER A 46 -25.57 -1.57 20.49
C SER A 46 -24.92 -2.32 19.30
N LEU A 47 -24.11 -3.31 19.62
CA LEU A 47 -23.56 -4.24 18.66
C LEU A 47 -23.44 -5.63 19.28
N GLN A 48 -23.35 -6.63 18.42
CA GLN A 48 -23.03 -8.00 18.79
C GLN A 48 -21.68 -8.37 18.13
N LEU A 49 -20.71 -8.76 18.96
CA LEU A 49 -19.48 -9.38 18.46
C LEU A 49 -19.79 -10.74 17.85
N GLU A 50 -19.19 -11.01 16.69
CA GLU A 50 -19.38 -12.25 15.96
C GLU A 50 -18.11 -13.09 15.99
N ASP A 51 -18.24 -14.39 15.68
CA ASP A 51 -17.08 -15.26 15.50
C ASP A 51 -16.23 -14.70 14.32
N PRO A 52 -14.97 -14.33 14.55
CA PRO A 52 -14.12 -13.79 13.50
C PRO A 52 -13.73 -14.82 12.43
N HIS A 53 -14.01 -16.11 12.65
CA HIS A 53 -13.73 -17.16 11.68
C HIS A 53 -14.77 -17.16 10.56
N LEU A 54 -14.36 -16.75 9.37
CA LEU A 54 -15.24 -16.84 8.19
C LEU A 54 -15.42 -18.32 7.80
N HIS A 55 -16.69 -18.72 7.67
CA HIS A 55 -17.03 -20.08 7.29
C HIS A 55 -16.39 -20.48 5.96
N ARG A 56 -15.83 -21.69 5.93
CA ARG A 56 -15.37 -22.35 4.70
C ARG A 56 -16.56 -23.08 4.09
N GLU A 57 -16.86 -22.81 2.84
CA GLU A 57 -17.86 -23.60 2.08
C GLU A 57 -17.27 -24.95 1.65
N HIS A 58 -15.96 -24.97 1.41
CA HIS A 58 -15.22 -26.19 1.06
C HIS A 58 -13.94 -26.34 1.90
N ALA A 59 -13.50 -27.59 2.11
CA ALA A 59 -12.30 -27.88 2.90
C ALA A 59 -11.01 -27.22 2.36
N ASN A 60 -10.97 -26.92 1.06
CA ASN A 60 -9.85 -26.27 0.39
C ASN A 60 -9.92 -24.74 0.38
N ASP A 61 -10.99 -24.14 0.91
CA ASP A 61 -11.11 -22.69 0.99
C ASP A 61 -10.03 -22.11 1.92
N LYS A 62 -9.49 -20.95 1.53
CA LYS A 62 -8.55 -20.22 2.36
C LYS A 62 -9.18 -19.93 3.72
N LEU A 63 -8.51 -20.35 4.79
CA LEU A 63 -8.89 -19.97 6.14
C LEU A 63 -8.76 -18.45 6.27
N SER A 64 -9.85 -17.78 6.52
CA SER A 64 -9.89 -16.34 6.74
C SER A 64 -10.39 -16.07 8.15
N ILE A 65 -9.55 -15.42 8.93
CA ILE A 65 -9.86 -15.00 10.30
C ILE A 65 -9.80 -13.48 10.30
N LEU A 66 -10.93 -12.86 10.63
CA LEU A 66 -11.02 -11.42 10.79
C LEU A 66 -10.43 -10.99 12.13
N ASP A 67 -10.00 -9.75 12.23
CA ASP A 67 -9.53 -9.26 13.51
C ASP A 67 -10.71 -9.00 14.45
N ILE A 68 -11.70 -8.20 14.02
CA ILE A 68 -12.94 -7.99 14.76
C ILE A 68 -14.11 -8.01 13.77
N SER A 69 -15.12 -8.80 14.07
CA SER A 69 -16.38 -8.83 13.34
C SER A 69 -17.55 -8.51 14.27
N ALA A 70 -18.45 -7.64 13.82
CA ALA A 70 -19.62 -7.23 14.61
C ALA A 70 -20.83 -6.98 13.72
N THR A 71 -22.02 -7.18 14.32
CA THR A 71 -23.30 -6.76 13.75
C THR A 71 -23.85 -5.62 14.59
N LEU A 72 -24.12 -4.50 13.95
CA LEU A 72 -24.73 -3.33 14.58
C LEU A 72 -26.23 -3.54 14.80
N ASP A 73 -26.84 -2.72 15.64
CA ASP A 73 -28.28 -2.69 15.91
C ASP A 73 -29.14 -2.47 14.66
N THR A 74 -28.61 -1.81 13.64
CA THR A 74 -29.23 -1.65 12.30
C THR A 74 -29.17 -2.91 11.43
N GLY A 75 -28.45 -3.95 11.87
CA GLY A 75 -28.11 -5.12 11.06
C GLY A 75 -26.89 -4.95 10.15
N THR A 76 -26.28 -3.77 10.12
CA THR A 76 -25.05 -3.52 9.37
C THR A 76 -23.92 -4.40 9.88
N LYS A 77 -23.21 -5.06 8.97
CA LYS A 77 -22.03 -5.85 9.30
C LYS A 77 -20.78 -4.99 9.25
N VAL A 78 -19.95 -5.07 10.27
CA VAL A 78 -18.68 -4.34 10.33
C VAL A 78 -17.53 -5.32 10.56
N ASN A 79 -16.48 -5.18 9.77
CA ASN A 79 -15.20 -5.83 9.97
C ASN A 79 -14.12 -4.79 10.20
N VAL A 80 -13.29 -4.98 11.23
CA VAL A 80 -12.12 -4.13 11.49
C VAL A 80 -10.87 -4.98 11.43
N GLU A 81 -9.95 -4.61 10.56
CA GLU A 81 -8.65 -5.26 10.35
C GLU A 81 -7.52 -4.31 10.71
N ILE A 82 -6.48 -4.82 11.37
CA ILE A 82 -5.26 -4.06 11.60
C ILE A 82 -4.06 -4.74 10.95
N GLN A 83 -3.27 -3.97 10.20
CA GLN A 83 -2.17 -4.51 9.40
C GLN A 83 -0.87 -3.76 9.68
N LEU A 84 0.15 -4.49 10.12
CA LEU A 84 1.47 -3.93 10.40
C LEU A 84 2.32 -3.76 9.14
N ASN A 85 2.26 -4.74 8.22
CA ASN A 85 3.15 -4.83 7.08
C ASN A 85 2.38 -4.73 5.75
N ASN A 86 2.96 -4.04 4.77
CA ASN A 86 2.39 -3.93 3.43
C ASN A 86 2.78 -5.14 2.58
N ASN A 87 1.83 -6.04 2.34
CA ASN A 87 2.00 -7.20 1.46
C ASN A 87 1.58 -6.91 0.00
N HIS A 88 1.34 -5.64 -0.35
CA HIS A 88 0.94 -5.17 -1.69
C HIS A 88 -0.37 -5.77 -2.26
N ASP A 89 -1.19 -6.41 -1.41
CA ASP A 89 -2.46 -7.01 -1.80
C ASP A 89 -3.68 -6.51 -1.00
N MET A 90 -3.48 -5.45 -0.20
CA MET A 90 -4.45 -4.98 0.79
C MET A 90 -5.84 -4.73 0.21
N MET A 91 -5.96 -4.05 -0.96
CA MET A 91 -7.25 -3.80 -1.58
C MET A 91 -7.96 -5.09 -2.01
N LYS A 92 -7.23 -6.05 -2.58
CA LYS A 92 -7.81 -7.35 -2.97
C LYS A 92 -8.27 -8.14 -1.75
N ARG A 93 -7.47 -8.09 -0.68
CA ARG A 93 -7.78 -8.73 0.59
C ARG A 93 -9.02 -8.11 1.25
N SER A 94 -9.10 -6.79 1.28
CA SER A 94 -10.25 -6.06 1.83
C SER A 94 -11.55 -6.39 1.06
N LEU A 95 -11.51 -6.36 -0.28
CA LEU A 95 -12.64 -6.75 -1.12
C LEU A 95 -13.04 -8.21 -0.92
N TYR A 96 -12.08 -9.12 -0.76
CA TYR A 96 -12.35 -10.53 -0.50
C TYR A 96 -13.05 -10.72 0.84
N TYR A 97 -12.60 -10.07 1.90
CA TYR A 97 -13.23 -10.15 3.23
C TYR A 97 -14.61 -9.51 3.24
N TRP A 98 -14.74 -8.34 2.60
CA TRP A 98 -16.04 -7.73 2.41
C TRP A 98 -17.02 -8.68 1.69
N GLY A 99 -16.60 -9.27 0.57
CA GLY A 99 -17.41 -10.19 -0.22
C GLY A 99 -17.84 -11.43 0.58
N LYS A 100 -16.93 -12.03 1.33
CA LYS A 100 -17.21 -13.16 2.22
C LYS A 100 -18.20 -12.77 3.31
N LEU A 101 -18.01 -11.64 3.98
CA LEU A 101 -18.89 -11.15 5.04
C LEU A 101 -20.28 -10.78 4.48
N TYR A 102 -20.34 -10.16 3.29
CA TYR A 102 -21.58 -9.79 2.64
C TYR A 102 -22.38 -11.03 2.23
N THR A 103 -21.74 -11.99 1.58
CA THR A 103 -22.40 -13.22 1.12
C THR A 103 -22.80 -14.18 2.25
N SER A 104 -22.07 -14.18 3.37
CA SER A 104 -22.37 -15.02 4.54
C SER A 104 -23.70 -14.68 5.22
N GLN A 105 -24.29 -13.52 4.91
CA GLN A 105 -25.59 -13.11 5.44
C GLN A 105 -26.76 -13.92 4.85
N LEU A 106 -26.58 -14.54 3.67
CA LEU A 106 -27.65 -15.27 3.01
C LEU A 106 -27.55 -16.77 3.27
N GLN A 107 -28.68 -17.34 3.65
CA GLN A 107 -28.89 -18.78 3.69
C GLN A 107 -29.75 -19.22 2.50
N LYS A 108 -29.76 -20.52 2.19
CA LYS A 108 -30.55 -21.09 1.10
C LYS A 108 -32.04 -20.74 1.26
N GLY A 109 -32.60 -20.09 0.24
CA GLY A 109 -34.00 -19.69 0.21
C GLY A 109 -34.30 -18.28 0.74
N MET A 110 -33.33 -17.57 1.27
CA MET A 110 -33.49 -16.17 1.67
C MET A 110 -33.52 -15.24 0.45
N PRO A 111 -34.35 -14.17 0.46
CA PRO A 111 -34.33 -13.17 -0.61
C PRO A 111 -33.09 -12.25 -0.50
N TYR A 112 -32.59 -11.74 -1.63
CA TYR A 112 -31.48 -10.78 -1.66
C TYR A 112 -31.75 -9.48 -0.89
N SER A 113 -33.05 -9.11 -0.71
CA SER A 113 -33.43 -7.96 0.12
C SER A 113 -33.15 -8.13 1.61
N ALA A 114 -32.75 -9.32 2.05
CA ALA A 114 -32.30 -9.56 3.42
C ALA A 114 -30.85 -9.15 3.65
N LEU A 115 -30.07 -8.94 2.58
CA LEU A 115 -28.69 -8.43 2.69
C LEU A 115 -28.69 -7.05 3.33
N ARG A 116 -27.70 -6.81 4.16
CA ARG A 116 -27.46 -5.54 4.88
C ARG A 116 -26.13 -4.97 4.48
N LYS A 117 -26.01 -3.66 4.59
CA LYS A 117 -24.77 -2.92 4.42
C LYS A 117 -23.62 -3.63 5.12
N THR A 118 -22.48 -3.71 4.46
CA THR A 118 -21.27 -4.29 5.01
C THR A 118 -20.13 -3.28 4.90
N ILE A 119 -19.50 -2.99 6.03
CA ILE A 119 -18.41 -2.02 6.16
C ILE A 119 -17.15 -2.78 6.52
N THR A 120 -16.07 -2.53 5.78
CA THR A 120 -14.73 -3.03 6.13
C THR A 120 -13.82 -1.86 6.47
N ILE A 121 -13.19 -1.90 7.63
CA ILE A 121 -12.26 -0.89 8.14
C ILE A 121 -10.89 -1.52 8.20
N ASN A 122 -9.93 -0.92 7.49
CA ASN A 122 -8.55 -1.38 7.45
C ASN A 122 -7.66 -0.32 8.10
N LEU A 123 -7.07 -0.65 9.24
CA LEU A 123 -6.13 0.19 9.99
C LEU A 123 -4.71 -0.22 9.59
N LEU A 124 -4.01 0.64 8.86
CA LEU A 124 -2.71 0.34 8.27
C LEU A 124 -1.59 1.05 9.02
N ASN A 125 -0.58 0.30 9.45
CA ASN A 125 0.65 0.85 10.03
C ASN A 125 1.70 1.17 8.95
N PHE A 126 1.27 1.43 7.73
CA PHE A 126 2.10 1.82 6.59
C PHE A 126 1.34 2.78 5.69
N ILE A 127 2.08 3.52 4.84
CA ILE A 127 1.49 4.38 3.82
C ILE A 127 1.21 3.54 2.57
N MET A 128 -0.05 3.53 2.14
CA MET A 128 -0.53 2.84 0.95
C MET A 128 -0.70 3.79 -0.24
N PHE A 129 -1.22 4.99 0.00
CA PHE A 129 -1.47 6.01 -1.01
C PHE A 129 -0.45 7.13 -0.88
N LEU A 130 0.42 7.26 -1.89
CA LEU A 130 1.49 8.28 -1.91
C LEU A 130 1.06 9.59 -2.56
N ASP A 131 -0.08 9.59 -3.23
CA ASP A 131 -0.60 10.68 -4.05
C ASP A 131 -1.41 11.73 -3.28
N HIS A 132 -1.77 11.45 -2.02
CA HIS A 132 -2.51 12.37 -1.16
C HIS A 132 -2.07 12.29 0.31
N LYS A 133 -2.43 13.31 1.10
CA LYS A 133 -2.01 13.43 2.51
C LYS A 133 -3.08 13.02 3.52
N GLU A 134 -4.29 12.84 3.10
CA GLU A 134 -5.39 12.40 3.95
C GLU A 134 -5.06 11.02 4.54
N PHE A 135 -5.21 10.89 5.85
CA PHE A 135 -4.95 9.63 6.55
C PHE A 135 -6.13 8.65 6.47
N HIS A 136 -7.28 9.11 6.03
CA HIS A 136 -8.51 8.32 5.91
C HIS A 136 -9.08 8.41 4.49
N THR A 137 -9.29 7.26 3.88
CA THR A 137 -9.92 7.13 2.56
C THR A 137 -11.15 6.24 2.67
N LYS A 138 -12.28 6.71 2.12
CA LYS A 138 -13.54 5.95 2.05
C LYS A 138 -13.85 5.56 0.60
N GLY A 139 -13.97 4.28 0.35
CA GLY A 139 -14.37 3.71 -0.93
C GLY A 139 -15.83 3.22 -0.91
N THR A 140 -16.60 3.54 -1.95
CA THR A 140 -17.99 3.14 -2.14
C THR A 140 -18.25 2.75 -3.59
N LEU A 141 -19.40 2.13 -3.89
CA LEU A 141 -19.78 1.78 -5.25
C LEU A 141 -20.42 2.98 -5.95
N TRP A 142 -19.69 3.54 -6.93
CA TRP A 142 -20.02 4.80 -7.59
C TRP A 142 -20.32 4.63 -9.08
N ASN A 143 -21.39 5.26 -9.57
CA ASN A 143 -21.64 5.39 -11.00
C ASN A 143 -20.83 6.55 -11.58
N THR A 144 -19.76 6.24 -12.30
CA THR A 144 -18.82 7.23 -12.84
C THR A 144 -19.43 8.12 -13.92
N GLN A 145 -20.42 7.63 -14.69
CA GLN A 145 -21.07 8.39 -15.74
C GLN A 145 -22.08 9.41 -15.18
N GLN A 146 -22.85 9.00 -14.17
CA GLN A 146 -23.90 9.86 -13.57
C GLN A 146 -23.43 10.60 -12.32
N GLN A 147 -22.18 10.38 -11.89
CA GLN A 147 -21.57 11.02 -10.70
C GLN A 147 -22.46 10.87 -9.45
N LYS A 148 -22.94 9.65 -9.21
CA LYS A 148 -23.78 9.34 -8.05
C LYS A 148 -23.47 7.99 -7.43
N LEU A 149 -23.79 7.85 -6.16
CA LEU A 149 -23.72 6.57 -5.45
C LEU A 149 -24.64 5.56 -6.15
N LEU A 150 -24.12 4.37 -6.46
CA LEU A 150 -24.87 3.29 -7.09
C LEU A 150 -25.52 2.38 -6.04
N SER A 151 -24.80 2.08 -4.97
CA SER A 151 -25.26 1.34 -3.79
C SER A 151 -24.43 1.75 -2.58
N ASP A 152 -25.04 1.77 -1.42
CA ASP A 152 -24.40 1.97 -0.11
C ASP A 152 -24.11 0.66 0.63
N ASP A 153 -24.42 -0.50 0.03
CA ASP A 153 -24.15 -1.81 0.61
C ASP A 153 -22.66 -2.07 0.85
N ILE A 154 -21.79 -1.51 -0.01
CA ILE A 154 -20.34 -1.62 0.11
C ILE A 154 -19.73 -0.32 0.60
N GLU A 155 -18.98 -0.43 1.70
CA GLU A 155 -18.15 0.67 2.21
C GLU A 155 -16.83 0.12 2.72
N ILE A 156 -15.73 0.66 2.24
CA ILE A 156 -14.37 0.26 2.61
C ILE A 156 -13.62 1.48 3.10
N HIS A 157 -13.16 1.43 4.35
CA HIS A 157 -12.32 2.44 4.95
C HIS A 157 -10.88 1.97 4.98
N ILE A 158 -9.97 2.84 4.54
CA ILE A 158 -8.53 2.69 4.67
C ILE A 158 -8.04 3.83 5.55
N VAL A 159 -7.41 3.48 6.66
CA VAL A 159 -6.82 4.43 7.61
C VAL A 159 -5.32 4.20 7.68
N GLU A 160 -4.54 5.19 7.29
CA GLU A 160 -3.08 5.14 7.26
C GLU A 160 -2.53 5.82 8.52
N ILE A 161 -2.33 5.05 9.57
CA ILE A 161 -1.89 5.54 10.90
C ILE A 161 -0.63 6.41 10.82
N PRO A 162 0.41 6.10 9.99
CA PRO A 162 1.60 6.95 9.91
C PRO A 162 1.31 8.38 9.44
N LYS A 163 0.36 8.57 8.51
CA LYS A 163 -0.04 9.91 8.06
C LYS A 163 -0.72 10.71 9.18
N LEU A 164 -1.56 10.04 9.99
CA LEU A 164 -2.18 10.68 11.15
C LEU A 164 -1.15 11.08 12.20
N THR A 165 -0.19 10.19 12.49
CA THR A 165 0.89 10.46 13.45
C THR A 165 1.76 11.63 13.00
N GLU A 166 2.08 11.71 11.69
CA GLU A 166 2.79 12.87 11.11
C GLU A 166 1.98 14.17 11.30
N GLN A 167 0.67 14.16 10.99
CA GLN A 167 -0.19 15.32 11.18
C GLN A 167 -0.35 15.72 12.65
N TRP A 168 -0.31 14.77 13.56
CA TRP A 168 -0.25 15.03 14.99
C TRP A 168 1.03 15.78 15.39
N HIS A 169 2.20 15.31 14.94
CA HIS A 169 3.47 15.99 15.22
C HIS A 169 3.59 17.37 14.55
N GLU A 170 2.89 17.58 13.45
CA GLU A 170 2.77 18.88 12.77
C GLU A 170 1.69 19.80 13.40
N GLU A 171 1.06 19.41 14.50
CA GLU A 171 -0.03 20.15 15.20
C GLU A 171 -1.26 20.42 14.31
N LYS A 172 -1.46 19.63 13.24
CA LYS A 172 -2.60 19.76 12.33
C LYS A 172 -3.86 19.06 12.82
N VAL A 173 -3.72 18.18 13.81
CA VAL A 173 -4.81 17.38 14.38
C VAL A 173 -4.92 17.68 15.87
N ASN A 174 -6.16 17.88 16.34
CA ASN A 174 -6.44 18.18 17.75
C ASN A 174 -7.33 17.10 18.37
N PRO A 175 -6.78 16.13 19.14
CA PRO A 175 -7.55 15.05 19.76
C PRO A 175 -8.61 15.50 20.79
N TRP A 176 -8.48 16.70 21.33
CA TRP A 176 -9.52 17.27 22.22
C TRP A 176 -10.84 17.52 21.48
N LYS A 177 -10.77 17.90 20.21
CA LYS A 177 -11.92 18.29 19.39
C LYS A 177 -12.35 17.22 18.40
N ASP A 178 -11.45 16.31 18.04
CA ASP A 178 -11.66 15.29 17.03
C ASP A 178 -11.65 13.89 17.68
N PRO A 179 -12.83 13.30 17.96
CA PRO A 179 -12.92 11.95 18.50
C PRO A 179 -12.34 10.88 17.57
N PHE A 180 -12.44 11.07 16.24
CA PHE A 180 -11.89 10.12 15.28
C PHE A 180 -10.37 10.05 15.37
N ALA A 181 -9.71 11.20 15.27
CA ALA A 181 -8.26 11.25 15.46
C ALA A 181 -7.82 10.76 16.85
N ARG A 182 -8.57 11.10 17.89
CA ARG A 182 -8.31 10.66 19.28
C ARG A 182 -8.22 9.14 19.41
N TRP A 183 -9.24 8.42 18.91
CA TRP A 183 -9.30 6.97 19.00
C TRP A 183 -8.22 6.30 18.14
N LEU A 184 -7.87 6.87 16.98
CA LEU A 184 -6.81 6.34 16.14
C LEU A 184 -5.42 6.59 16.74
N LEU A 185 -5.19 7.77 17.34
CA LEU A 185 -3.93 8.10 18.00
C LEU A 185 -3.68 7.22 19.24
N LEU A 186 -4.73 6.70 19.89
CA LEU A 186 -4.58 5.72 20.98
C LEU A 186 -3.78 4.49 20.51
N LEU A 187 -3.91 4.09 19.24
CA LEU A 187 -3.19 2.94 18.69
C LEU A 187 -1.67 3.15 18.62
N SER A 188 -1.22 4.42 18.59
CA SER A 188 0.19 4.80 18.54
C SER A 188 0.75 5.36 19.85
N ALA A 189 -0.09 5.51 20.85
CA ALA A 189 0.28 6.22 22.09
C ALA A 189 1.40 5.54 22.90
N ASN A 190 1.59 4.21 22.74
CA ASN A 190 2.69 3.50 23.40
C ASN A 190 4.09 3.95 22.96
N GLU A 191 4.21 4.65 21.84
CA GLU A 191 5.48 5.13 21.27
C GLU A 191 5.75 6.62 21.61
N ASP A 192 4.74 7.33 22.13
CA ASP A 192 4.81 8.76 22.41
C ASP A 192 4.25 9.07 23.82
N GLU A 193 5.15 9.32 24.78
CA GLU A 193 4.77 9.62 26.17
C GLU A 193 3.93 10.90 26.29
N HIS A 194 4.18 11.90 25.44
CA HIS A 194 3.40 13.14 25.42
C HIS A 194 1.97 12.87 24.94
N LEU A 195 1.82 12.06 23.89
CA LEU A 195 0.52 11.66 23.38
C LEU A 195 -0.24 10.82 24.41
N THR A 196 0.42 9.88 25.07
CA THR A 196 -0.20 9.06 26.14
C THR A 196 -0.77 9.95 27.23
N LYS A 197 0.01 10.88 27.78
CA LYS A 197 -0.45 11.82 28.82
C LYS A 197 -1.61 12.70 28.34
N LEU A 198 -1.55 13.18 27.12
CA LEU A 198 -2.63 13.97 26.54
C LEU A 198 -3.94 13.17 26.46
N LEU A 199 -3.88 11.91 26.01
CA LEU A 199 -5.06 11.04 25.92
C LEU A 199 -5.62 10.69 27.32
N GLU A 200 -4.77 10.49 28.32
CA GLU A 200 -5.17 10.34 29.72
C GLU A 200 -5.90 11.59 30.23
N ASP A 201 -5.38 12.79 29.94
CA ASP A 201 -6.02 14.06 30.32
C ASP A 201 -7.40 14.22 29.64
N ILE A 202 -7.50 13.89 28.36
CA ILE A 202 -8.78 13.92 27.65
C ILE A 202 -9.76 12.91 28.24
N ALA A 203 -9.30 11.70 28.52
CA ALA A 203 -10.09 10.62 29.10
C ALA A 203 -10.68 11.03 30.46
N MET A 204 -9.85 11.60 31.34
CA MET A 204 -10.28 12.04 32.66
C MET A 204 -11.29 13.21 32.64
N ASN A 205 -11.15 14.12 31.67
CA ASN A 205 -11.93 15.35 31.64
C ASN A 205 -13.22 15.27 30.81
N GLN A 206 -13.25 14.45 29.73
CA GLN A 206 -14.38 14.50 28.80
C GLN A 206 -14.78 13.17 28.15
N ASP A 207 -14.01 12.08 28.28
CA ASP A 207 -14.29 10.82 27.57
C ASP A 207 -14.17 9.60 28.50
N PRO A 208 -15.25 9.28 29.26
CA PRO A 208 -15.23 8.15 30.19
C PRO A 208 -14.99 6.80 29.52
N ILE A 209 -15.36 6.64 28.22
CA ILE A 209 -15.15 5.39 27.50
C ILE A 209 -13.68 5.26 27.09
N LEU A 210 -13.05 6.35 26.67
CA LEU A 210 -11.60 6.38 26.47
C LEU A 210 -10.85 6.04 27.76
N GLN A 211 -11.30 6.57 28.92
CA GLN A 211 -10.73 6.22 30.23
C GLN A 211 -10.84 4.71 30.51
N LYS A 212 -11.99 4.11 30.19
CA LYS A 212 -12.19 2.67 30.32
C LYS A 212 -11.22 1.90 29.42
N ALA A 213 -11.03 2.37 28.19
CA ALA A 213 -10.09 1.75 27.21
C ALA A 213 -8.64 1.83 27.71
N ILE A 214 -8.18 3.00 28.17
CA ILE A 214 -6.84 3.20 28.73
C ILE A 214 -6.63 2.31 29.96
N ASN A 215 -7.57 2.29 30.91
CA ASN A 215 -7.48 1.43 32.09
C ASN A 215 -7.42 -0.06 31.74
N LYS A 216 -8.13 -0.50 30.67
CA LYS A 216 -8.06 -1.88 30.17
C LYS A 216 -6.71 -2.15 29.53
N TRP A 217 -6.21 -1.21 28.73
CA TRP A 217 -4.89 -1.29 28.09
C TRP A 217 -3.75 -1.43 29.11
N GLU A 218 -3.76 -0.61 30.17
CA GLU A 218 -2.80 -0.71 31.26
C GLU A 218 -2.85 -2.07 31.96
N ARG A 219 -4.07 -2.54 32.33
CA ARG A 219 -4.24 -3.84 33.01
C ARG A 219 -3.74 -4.99 32.15
N MET A 220 -4.10 -5.04 30.87
CA MET A 220 -3.60 -6.12 29.99
C MET A 220 -2.09 -6.03 29.78
N SER A 221 -1.51 -4.82 29.76
CA SER A 221 -0.06 -4.63 29.64
C SER A 221 0.70 -5.11 30.89
N GLN A 222 0.04 -5.16 32.06
CA GLN A 222 0.59 -5.63 33.33
C GLN A 222 0.33 -7.13 33.59
N ASP A 223 -0.64 -7.74 32.90
CA ASP A 223 -0.96 -9.16 33.04
C ASP A 223 0.14 -10.03 32.46
N SER A 224 0.75 -10.88 33.28
CA SER A 224 1.90 -11.69 32.89
C SER A 224 1.57 -12.74 31.83
N SER A 225 0.37 -13.32 31.88
CA SER A 225 -0.06 -14.35 30.93
C SER A 225 -0.37 -13.74 29.57
N PHE A 226 -1.03 -12.58 29.57
CA PHE A 226 -1.27 -11.81 28.35
C PHE A 226 0.06 -11.36 27.74
N ARG A 227 0.99 -10.83 28.55
CA ARG A 227 2.29 -10.35 28.08
C ARG A 227 3.09 -11.45 27.41
N GLN A 228 3.12 -12.65 28.00
CA GLN A 228 3.80 -13.80 27.37
C GLN A 228 3.22 -14.16 26.01
N ALA A 229 1.90 -14.17 25.88
CA ALA A 229 1.23 -14.45 24.59
C ALA A 229 1.46 -13.32 23.57
N TYR A 230 1.43 -12.07 24.02
CA TYR A 230 1.73 -10.89 23.22
C TYR A 230 3.17 -10.93 22.68
N ASP A 231 4.18 -11.17 23.53
CA ASP A 231 5.59 -11.22 23.15
C ASP A 231 5.85 -12.35 22.13
N ALA A 232 5.16 -13.49 22.29
CA ALA A 232 5.21 -14.57 21.32
C ALA A 232 4.64 -14.16 19.95
N ARG A 233 3.51 -13.44 19.93
CA ARG A 233 2.88 -12.94 18.70
C ARG A 233 3.73 -11.85 18.04
N GLU A 234 4.24 -10.91 18.83
CA GLU A 234 5.12 -9.85 18.35
C GLU A 234 6.36 -10.42 17.67
N LYS A 235 7.00 -11.42 18.28
CA LYS A 235 8.14 -12.12 17.70
C LYS A 235 7.82 -12.75 16.34
N VAL A 236 6.67 -13.42 16.21
CA VAL A 236 6.25 -14.00 14.93
C VAL A 236 6.13 -12.92 13.85
N LEU A 237 5.50 -11.79 14.18
CA LEU A 237 5.33 -10.68 13.25
C LEU A 237 6.66 -10.04 12.85
N MET A 238 7.61 -9.89 13.80
CA MET A 238 8.95 -9.40 13.51
C MET A 238 9.73 -10.36 12.60
N ASP A 239 9.65 -11.68 12.86
CA ASP A 239 10.29 -12.69 12.03
C ASP A 239 9.70 -12.72 10.61
N GLU A 240 8.40 -12.54 10.45
CA GLU A 240 7.73 -12.42 9.14
C GLU A 240 8.19 -11.16 8.41
N ALA A 241 8.21 -10.01 9.08
CA ALA A 241 8.68 -8.75 8.50
C ALA A 241 10.15 -8.83 8.04
N ALA A 242 11.01 -9.45 8.85
CA ALA A 242 12.42 -9.66 8.50
C ALA A 242 12.58 -10.56 7.26
N LYS A 243 11.78 -11.63 7.13
CA LYS A 243 11.77 -12.49 5.94
C LYS A 243 11.33 -11.74 4.69
N PHE A 244 10.30 -10.90 4.79
CA PHE A 244 9.83 -10.06 3.68
C PHE A 244 10.90 -9.07 3.23
N ALA A 245 11.48 -8.32 4.16
CA ALA A 245 12.54 -7.34 3.87
C ALA A 245 13.77 -8.01 3.23
N HIS A 246 14.13 -9.20 3.69
CA HIS A 246 15.22 -9.98 3.08
C HIS A 246 14.87 -10.42 1.65
N ALA A 247 13.67 -10.94 1.41
CA ALA A 247 13.22 -11.38 0.10
C ALA A 247 13.16 -10.21 -0.90
N GLU A 248 12.70 -9.03 -0.47
CA GLU A 248 12.66 -7.81 -1.27
C GLU A 248 14.08 -7.34 -1.65
N THR A 249 14.99 -7.29 -0.68
CA THR A 249 16.40 -6.92 -0.90
C THR A 249 17.08 -7.86 -1.90
N GLU A 250 16.92 -9.17 -1.73
CA GLU A 250 17.44 -10.18 -2.65
C GLU A 250 16.79 -10.08 -4.05
N GLY A 251 15.50 -9.83 -4.11
CA GLY A 251 14.77 -9.61 -5.38
C GLY A 251 15.30 -8.39 -6.14
N MET A 252 15.49 -7.27 -5.43
CA MET A 252 16.05 -6.03 -6.00
C MET A 252 17.47 -6.26 -6.51
N LYS A 253 18.34 -6.91 -5.72
CA LYS A 253 19.72 -7.23 -6.12
C LYS A 253 19.76 -8.07 -7.39
N ARG A 254 18.99 -9.16 -7.45
CA ARG A 254 18.89 -10.02 -8.65
C ARG A 254 18.31 -9.29 -9.86
N GLY A 255 17.34 -8.38 -9.63
CA GLY A 255 16.78 -7.54 -10.68
C GLY A 255 17.82 -6.58 -11.26
N MET A 256 18.63 -5.97 -10.39
CA MET A 256 19.69 -5.04 -10.78
C MET A 256 20.83 -5.75 -11.56
N GLU A 257 21.26 -6.94 -11.09
CA GLU A 257 22.26 -7.77 -11.77
C GLU A 257 21.80 -8.16 -13.18
N LYS A 258 20.57 -8.67 -13.32
CA LYS A 258 19.99 -9.02 -14.63
C LYS A 258 19.79 -7.80 -15.54
N GLY A 259 19.42 -6.67 -14.98
CA GLY A 259 19.26 -5.41 -15.73
C GLY A 259 20.60 -4.93 -16.29
N LEU A 260 21.66 -4.98 -15.46
CA LEU A 260 23.02 -4.61 -15.86
C LEU A 260 23.54 -5.54 -16.97
N GLU A 261 23.40 -6.86 -16.80
CA GLU A 261 23.81 -7.87 -17.80
C GLU A 261 23.16 -7.63 -19.17
N LYS A 262 21.81 -7.47 -19.18
CA LYS A 262 21.07 -7.16 -20.40
C LYS A 262 21.48 -5.80 -21.02
N GLY A 263 21.71 -4.79 -20.19
CA GLY A 263 22.14 -3.46 -20.65
C GLY A 263 23.53 -3.50 -21.32
N ILE A 264 24.45 -4.27 -20.77
CA ILE A 264 25.78 -4.49 -21.36
C ILE A 264 25.65 -5.25 -22.71
N GLU A 265 24.89 -6.34 -22.75
CA GLU A 265 24.69 -7.13 -23.98
C GLU A 265 24.10 -6.27 -25.11
N GLN A 266 23.04 -5.53 -24.82
CA GLN A 266 22.41 -4.62 -25.80
C GLN A 266 23.35 -3.48 -26.24
N GLY A 267 24.14 -2.93 -25.31
CA GLY A 267 25.12 -1.88 -25.62
C GLY A 267 26.23 -2.38 -26.53
N ILE A 268 26.72 -3.58 -26.31
CA ILE A 268 27.73 -4.21 -27.15
C ILE A 268 27.16 -4.47 -28.58
N GLU A 269 25.97 -5.06 -28.68
CA GLU A 269 25.31 -5.34 -29.94
C GLU A 269 25.12 -4.07 -30.81
N GLN A 270 24.55 -3.02 -30.18
CA GLN A 270 24.35 -1.73 -30.85
C GLN A 270 25.68 -1.05 -31.24
N GLY A 271 26.71 -1.14 -30.37
CA GLY A 271 28.03 -0.61 -30.67
C GLY A 271 28.70 -1.31 -31.84
N ILE A 272 28.59 -2.64 -31.97
CA ILE A 272 29.10 -3.42 -33.07
C ILE A 272 28.37 -3.04 -34.36
N GLU A 273 27.03 -2.99 -34.35
CA GLU A 273 26.24 -2.65 -35.55
C GLU A 273 26.59 -1.23 -36.06
N GLN A 274 26.63 -0.25 -35.17
CA GLN A 274 27.01 1.12 -35.52
C GLN A 274 28.44 1.20 -36.07
N GLY A 275 29.39 0.50 -35.43
CA GLY A 275 30.79 0.44 -35.87
C GLY A 275 30.94 -0.18 -37.26
N ILE A 276 30.24 -1.26 -37.55
CA ILE A 276 30.24 -1.90 -38.88
C ILE A 276 29.65 -0.95 -39.95
N GLU A 277 28.52 -0.31 -39.66
CA GLU A 277 27.89 0.61 -40.60
C GLU A 277 28.76 1.83 -40.87
N GLN A 278 29.37 2.41 -39.86
CA GLN A 278 30.29 3.55 -40.02
C GLN A 278 31.55 3.15 -40.79
N GLY A 279 32.19 2.05 -40.39
CA GLY A 279 33.39 1.55 -41.10
C GLY A 279 33.11 1.22 -42.59
N ARG A 280 31.93 0.70 -42.91
CA ARG A 280 31.51 0.47 -44.29
C ARG A 280 31.36 1.77 -45.09
N LYS A 281 30.71 2.80 -44.48
CA LYS A 281 30.56 4.13 -45.11
C LYS A 281 31.92 4.78 -45.38
N GLU A 282 32.80 4.78 -44.37
CA GLU A 282 34.15 5.37 -44.46
C GLU A 282 34.99 4.60 -45.50
N GLY A 283 34.98 3.26 -45.50
CA GLY A 283 35.71 2.43 -46.44
C GLY A 283 35.27 2.65 -47.90
N VAL A 284 33.94 2.75 -48.15
CA VAL A 284 33.41 3.07 -49.48
C VAL A 284 33.86 4.47 -49.93
N GLN A 285 33.86 5.43 -49.04
CA GLN A 285 34.31 6.81 -49.35
C GLN A 285 35.79 6.88 -49.65
N GLN A 286 36.64 6.24 -48.81
CA GLN A 286 38.09 6.15 -49.05
C GLN A 286 38.42 5.41 -50.34
N GLY A 287 37.73 4.28 -50.64
CA GLY A 287 37.90 3.54 -51.89
C GLY A 287 37.54 4.38 -53.13
N LYS A 288 36.47 5.19 -53.05
CA LYS A 288 36.12 6.16 -54.10
C LYS A 288 37.19 7.19 -54.33
N ILE A 289 37.73 7.79 -53.24
CA ILE A 289 38.79 8.79 -53.30
C ILE A 289 40.05 8.19 -53.92
N GLN A 290 40.44 6.99 -53.53
CA GLN A 290 41.62 6.29 -54.07
C GLN A 290 41.47 5.94 -55.55
N MET A 291 40.27 5.51 -55.95
CA MET A 291 39.92 5.23 -57.36
C MET A 291 40.05 6.51 -58.20
N ILE A 292 39.51 7.66 -57.72
CA ILE A 292 39.58 8.95 -58.40
C ILE A 292 41.08 9.38 -58.60
N LYS A 293 41.88 9.28 -57.53
CA LYS A 293 43.31 9.58 -57.58
C LYS A 293 44.05 8.67 -58.60
N SER A 294 43.82 7.37 -58.55
CA SER A 294 44.43 6.42 -59.50
C SER A 294 44.03 6.68 -60.96
N MET A 295 42.76 7.03 -61.23
CA MET A 295 42.33 7.38 -62.59
C MET A 295 42.97 8.69 -63.07
N TYR A 296 43.16 9.66 -62.22
CA TYR A 296 43.85 10.91 -62.54
C TYR A 296 45.33 10.68 -62.86
N ASP A 297 46.03 9.86 -62.05
CA ASP A 297 47.43 9.50 -62.23
C ASP A 297 47.68 8.71 -63.59
N LEU A 298 46.67 7.99 -64.04
CA LEU A 298 46.64 7.30 -65.33
C LEU A 298 46.38 8.25 -66.56
N GLY A 299 46.18 9.57 -66.28
CA GLY A 299 45.95 10.56 -67.32
C GLY A 299 44.53 10.56 -67.92
N ILE A 300 43.50 10.02 -67.15
CA ILE A 300 42.11 10.01 -67.61
C ILE A 300 41.54 11.44 -67.44
N PRO A 301 40.84 12.00 -68.46
CA PRO A 301 40.24 13.35 -68.34
C PRO A 301 39.25 13.48 -67.21
N LEU A 302 39.23 14.67 -66.54
CA LEU A 302 38.43 14.96 -65.38
C LEU A 302 36.92 14.70 -65.59
N GLU A 303 36.40 15.04 -66.77
CA GLU A 303 35.00 14.78 -67.16
C GLU A 303 34.64 13.28 -67.17
N THR A 304 35.63 12.44 -67.55
CA THR A 304 35.47 10.99 -67.57
C THR A 304 35.47 10.42 -66.12
N ILE A 305 36.40 10.92 -65.29
CA ILE A 305 36.50 10.57 -63.85
C ILE A 305 35.21 10.97 -63.12
N ALA A 306 34.70 12.17 -63.37
CA ALA A 306 33.48 12.68 -62.81
C ALA A 306 32.26 11.79 -63.16
N LYS A 307 32.16 11.38 -64.41
CA LYS A 307 31.11 10.47 -64.90
C LYS A 307 31.22 9.08 -64.28
N ALA A 308 32.42 8.53 -64.20
CA ALA A 308 32.67 7.21 -63.58
C ALA A 308 32.41 7.17 -62.09
N SER A 309 32.77 8.23 -61.37
CA SER A 309 32.58 8.34 -59.92
C SER A 309 31.18 8.82 -59.51
N LYS A 310 30.35 9.24 -60.51
CA LYS A 310 29.04 9.88 -60.27
C LYS A 310 29.15 11.14 -59.38
N LEU A 311 30.17 11.96 -59.60
CA LEU A 311 30.42 13.23 -58.92
C LEU A 311 30.45 14.39 -59.93
N SER A 312 30.35 15.62 -59.47
CA SER A 312 30.62 16.77 -60.34
C SER A 312 32.13 16.91 -60.63
N VAL A 313 32.50 17.57 -61.72
CA VAL A 313 33.92 17.84 -62.05
C VAL A 313 34.58 18.65 -60.91
N HIS A 314 33.85 19.60 -60.35
CA HIS A 314 34.29 20.41 -59.19
C HIS A 314 34.58 19.57 -57.94
N ASP A 315 33.74 18.54 -57.62
CA ASP A 315 34.00 17.65 -56.50
C ASP A 315 35.22 16.77 -56.71
N VAL A 316 35.47 16.32 -57.96
CA VAL A 316 36.66 15.56 -58.33
C VAL A 316 37.92 16.44 -58.13
N GLU A 317 37.91 17.68 -58.61
CA GLU A 317 39.02 18.63 -58.43
C GLU A 317 39.29 18.83 -56.93
N ARG A 318 38.27 19.06 -56.12
CA ARG A 318 38.42 19.23 -54.66
C ARG A 318 38.99 18.00 -53.95
N ILE A 319 38.68 16.79 -54.42
CA ILE A 319 39.25 15.53 -53.92
C ILE A 319 40.73 15.41 -54.27
N LEU A 320 41.12 15.88 -55.44
CA LEU A 320 42.51 15.82 -55.91
C LEU A 320 43.41 16.89 -55.26
N GLU A 321 42.82 18.06 -54.90
CA GLU A 321 43.52 19.16 -54.22
C GLU A 321 43.78 18.87 -52.73
N ASN A 322 42.91 18.07 -52.11
CA ASN A 322 43.13 17.64 -50.71
C ASN A 322 44.14 16.46 -50.70
N LYS A 323 45.46 16.85 -50.60
CA LYS A 323 46.56 15.90 -50.41
C LYS A 323 46.53 15.22 -49.04
#